data_9cb28333ad0d4e027a959e307d8adfab
#
_entry.id   9cb28333ad0d4e027a959e307d8adfab
#
_cell.length_a   1.000
_cell.length_b   1.000
_cell.length_c   1.000
_cell.angle_alpha   90.00
_cell.angle_beta   90.00
_cell.angle_gamma   90.00
#
_symmetry.space_group_name_H-M   'P 1'
#
loop_
_entity.id
_entity.type
_entity.pdbx_description
1 polymer ?
#
loop_
_entity_poly.entity_id
_entity_poly.type
_entity_poly.pdbx_seq_one_letter_code
_entity_poly.pdbx_strand_id
1 'polypeptide(L)'
;MEIKEILKTVDHTLLLPASTWSEIKEILDDAMKYETASACIPASFVKRASEYVNGKLAICTVIGFPNGYSTTATKVFETKDAIQNGASEIDMVINIGDVKDGRFDVVEDEIRQIHEACNGHILKVIIETALLTEEEIIKMCEVVTKAGAEFIKTSTGFSTAGATFEHVALMKKHVGEGILVKAAGGISSIEDAEKFIELGASRLGTSRIVKIVKNQSVEEGTY
;
A
#
# COMPACT_ATOMS: atom_id res chain seq x y z
N MET A 1 -17.44 -6.04 -13.41
CA MET A 1 -17.14 -4.58 -13.21
C MET A 1 -16.51 -4.02 -14.49
N GLU A 2 -16.69 -2.72 -14.79
CA GLU A 2 -15.98 -2.12 -15.93
C GLU A 2 -14.49 -2.01 -15.61
N ILE A 3 -13.62 -2.34 -16.58
CA ILE A 3 -12.15 -2.29 -16.39
C ILE A 3 -11.67 -0.93 -15.89
N LYS A 4 -12.28 0.15 -16.38
CA LYS A 4 -11.96 1.51 -15.97
C LYS A 4 -12.23 1.75 -14.47
N GLU A 5 -13.24 1.13 -13.89
CA GLU A 5 -13.54 1.22 -12.46
C GLU A 5 -12.50 0.47 -11.63
N ILE A 6 -12.05 -0.69 -12.11
CA ILE A 6 -10.96 -1.44 -11.46
C ILE A 6 -9.67 -0.61 -11.47
N LEU A 7 -9.30 -0.04 -12.61
CA LEU A 7 -8.08 0.77 -12.75
C LEU A 7 -8.05 1.96 -11.78
N LYS A 8 -9.19 2.59 -11.52
CA LYS A 8 -9.31 3.68 -10.53
C LYS A 8 -9.06 3.25 -9.08
N THR A 9 -9.06 1.95 -8.79
CA THR A 9 -8.68 1.42 -7.48
C THR A 9 -7.22 1.00 -7.41
N VAL A 10 -6.47 1.03 -8.52
CA VAL A 10 -5.10 0.53 -8.59
C VAL A 10 -4.09 1.57 -8.13
N ASP A 11 -3.22 1.20 -7.18
CA ASP A 11 -1.92 1.83 -6.99
C ASP A 11 -0.94 1.10 -7.92
N HIS A 12 -0.61 1.73 -9.06
CA HIS A 12 0.32 1.14 -10.03
C HIS A 12 1.72 1.13 -9.45
N THR A 13 2.26 -0.08 -9.15
CA THR A 13 3.35 -0.24 -8.19
C THR A 13 4.63 -0.75 -8.84
N LEU A 14 5.76 -0.10 -8.53
CA LEU A 14 7.11 -0.60 -8.81
C LEU A 14 8.03 -0.25 -7.63
N LEU A 15 8.45 -1.27 -6.86
CA LEU A 15 9.25 -1.11 -5.64
C LEU A 15 10.52 -1.97 -5.62
N LEU A 16 10.92 -2.52 -6.79
CA LEU A 16 12.12 -3.34 -6.87
C LEU A 16 13.38 -2.51 -6.54
N PRO A 17 14.36 -3.05 -5.78
CA PRO A 17 15.56 -2.32 -5.38
C PRO A 17 16.41 -1.82 -6.54
N ALA A 18 16.36 -2.51 -7.69
CA ALA A 18 17.12 -2.18 -8.89
C ALA A 18 16.35 -1.29 -9.88
N SER A 19 15.18 -0.77 -9.51
CA SER A 19 14.37 0.07 -10.40
C SER A 19 15.11 1.31 -10.85
N THR A 20 15.05 1.58 -12.15
CA THR A 20 15.66 2.73 -12.79
C THR A 20 14.64 3.85 -13.01
N TRP A 21 15.12 5.07 -13.24
CA TRP A 21 14.23 6.18 -13.61
C TRP A 21 13.41 5.90 -14.88
N SER A 22 13.97 5.20 -15.85
CA SER A 22 13.24 4.86 -17.08
C SER A 22 12.04 3.99 -16.80
N GLU A 23 12.17 2.98 -15.92
CA GLU A 23 11.08 2.11 -15.49
C GLU A 23 10.06 2.87 -14.63
N ILE A 24 10.52 3.71 -13.69
CA ILE A 24 9.62 4.57 -12.90
C ILE A 24 8.81 5.49 -13.82
N LYS A 25 9.47 6.11 -14.81
CA LYS A 25 8.78 6.99 -15.77
C LYS A 25 7.70 6.24 -16.55
N GLU A 26 7.97 4.99 -16.97
CA GLU A 26 6.96 4.16 -17.63
C GLU A 26 5.74 3.91 -16.71
N ILE A 27 5.97 3.58 -15.44
CA ILE A 27 4.90 3.43 -14.43
C ILE A 27 4.07 4.71 -14.31
N LEU A 28 4.72 5.88 -14.27
CA LEU A 28 4.01 7.18 -14.18
C LEU A 28 3.19 7.48 -15.44
N ASP A 29 3.75 7.23 -16.61
CA ASP A 29 3.07 7.43 -17.89
C ASP A 29 1.85 6.50 -18.02
N ASP A 30 1.99 5.23 -17.64
CA ASP A 30 0.92 4.25 -17.60
C ASP A 30 -0.16 4.66 -16.58
N ALA A 31 0.22 5.03 -15.37
CA ALA A 31 -0.71 5.46 -14.33
C ALA A 31 -1.56 6.66 -14.76
N MET A 32 -0.94 7.66 -15.40
CA MET A 32 -1.66 8.81 -15.97
C MET A 32 -2.56 8.41 -17.13
N LYS A 33 -2.08 7.55 -18.04
CA LYS A 33 -2.83 7.11 -19.23
C LYS A 33 -4.07 6.30 -18.87
N TYR A 34 -3.94 5.41 -17.88
CA TYR A 34 -5.00 4.51 -17.44
C TYR A 34 -5.80 5.03 -16.25
N GLU A 35 -5.53 6.25 -15.82
CA GLU A 35 -6.24 6.92 -14.71
C GLU A 35 -6.27 6.08 -13.43
N THR A 36 -5.11 5.48 -13.04
CA THR A 36 -5.01 4.72 -11.80
C THR A 36 -5.12 5.64 -10.57
N ALA A 37 -5.42 5.08 -9.40
CA ALA A 37 -5.56 5.85 -8.16
C ALA A 37 -4.26 6.57 -7.78
N SER A 38 -3.12 5.89 -7.91
CA SER A 38 -1.79 6.45 -7.68
C SER A 38 -0.71 5.66 -8.44
N ALA A 39 0.52 6.18 -8.43
CA ALA A 39 1.72 5.37 -8.67
C ALA A 39 2.47 5.21 -7.34
N CYS A 40 2.78 3.95 -6.97
CA CYS A 40 3.51 3.62 -5.76
C CYS A 40 4.97 3.26 -6.10
N ILE A 41 5.92 4.10 -5.68
CA ILE A 41 7.32 4.08 -6.10
C ILE A 41 8.29 4.24 -4.92
N PRO A 42 9.58 3.87 -5.07
CA PRO A 42 10.57 4.08 -4.01
C PRO A 42 10.75 5.55 -3.65
N ALA A 43 10.98 5.85 -2.37
CA ALA A 43 11.07 7.20 -1.83
C ALA A 43 12.11 8.08 -2.54
N SER A 44 13.23 7.50 -2.99
CA SER A 44 14.29 8.22 -3.71
C SER A 44 13.85 8.84 -5.05
N PHE A 45 12.74 8.35 -5.63
CA PHE A 45 12.20 8.89 -6.89
C PHE A 45 11.05 9.89 -6.69
N VAL A 46 10.51 10.03 -5.47
CA VAL A 46 9.30 10.82 -5.20
C VAL A 46 9.42 12.25 -5.71
N LYS A 47 10.49 12.97 -5.37
CA LYS A 47 10.68 14.36 -5.81
C LYS A 47 10.63 14.49 -7.33
N ARG A 48 11.42 13.69 -8.02
CA ARG A 48 11.49 13.70 -9.49
C ARG A 48 10.16 13.27 -10.13
N ALA A 49 9.47 12.31 -9.54
CA ALA A 49 8.15 11.85 -9.99
C ALA A 49 7.08 12.92 -9.80
N SER A 50 7.04 13.57 -8.65
CA SER A 50 6.12 14.66 -8.34
C SER A 50 6.27 15.84 -9.32
N GLU A 51 7.52 16.25 -9.59
CA GLU A 51 7.84 17.26 -10.60
C GLU A 51 7.38 16.83 -12.01
N TYR A 52 7.62 15.56 -12.36
CA TYR A 52 7.27 15.00 -13.68
C TYR A 52 5.77 14.95 -13.92
N VAL A 53 4.99 14.44 -12.96
CA VAL A 53 3.53 14.32 -13.13
C VAL A 53 2.80 15.66 -12.99
N ASN A 54 3.41 16.64 -12.35
CA ASN A 54 2.92 18.01 -12.20
C ASN A 54 1.44 18.07 -11.75
N GLY A 55 1.12 17.36 -10.67
CA GLY A 55 -0.22 17.33 -10.07
C GLY A 55 -1.27 16.48 -10.81
N LYS A 56 -0.91 15.78 -11.88
CA LYS A 56 -1.85 14.96 -12.66
C LYS A 56 -2.10 13.57 -12.09
N LEU A 57 -1.26 13.13 -11.13
CA LEU A 57 -1.30 11.80 -10.54
C LEU A 57 -0.86 11.88 -9.07
N ALA A 58 -1.54 11.14 -8.20
CA ALA A 58 -1.11 10.95 -6.83
C ALA A 58 0.16 10.10 -6.78
N ILE A 59 1.18 10.54 -6.02
CA ILE A 59 2.40 9.79 -5.77
C ILE A 59 2.31 9.16 -4.39
N CYS A 60 2.35 7.82 -4.37
CA CYS A 60 2.46 7.01 -3.16
C CYS A 60 3.91 6.55 -2.97
N THR A 61 4.36 6.45 -1.73
CA THR A 61 5.62 5.80 -1.40
C THR A 61 5.54 5.00 -0.12
N VAL A 62 6.60 4.27 0.21
CA VAL A 62 6.65 3.31 1.30
C VAL A 62 7.61 3.76 2.41
N ILE A 63 7.28 3.45 3.67
CA ILE A 63 8.01 3.85 4.87
C ILE A 63 8.31 2.64 5.75
N GLY A 64 9.53 2.55 6.29
CA GLY A 64 9.99 1.40 7.08
C GLY A 64 9.98 0.09 6.27
N PHE A 65 10.09 0.18 4.99
CA PHE A 65 9.77 -0.89 4.05
C PHE A 65 11.02 -1.69 3.62
N PRO A 66 10.92 -3.02 3.40
CA PRO A 66 9.70 -3.83 3.61
C PRO A 66 9.57 -4.45 5.01
N ASN A 67 10.58 -4.33 5.86
CA ASN A 67 10.71 -5.14 7.07
C ASN A 67 9.96 -4.59 8.30
N GLY A 68 9.66 -3.30 8.35
CA GLY A 68 8.89 -2.67 9.42
C GLY A 68 9.61 -2.43 10.76
N TYR A 69 10.83 -2.91 10.95
CA TYR A 69 11.56 -2.89 12.22
C TYR A 69 12.44 -1.64 12.45
N SER A 70 12.35 -0.63 11.61
CA SER A 70 12.97 0.68 11.90
C SER A 70 12.29 1.31 13.13
N THR A 71 13.03 2.17 13.83
CA THR A 71 12.43 2.89 14.96
C THR A 71 11.33 3.85 14.50
N THR A 72 10.36 4.12 15.35
CA THR A 72 9.28 5.07 15.09
C THR A 72 9.82 6.44 14.66
N ALA A 73 10.86 6.94 15.32
CA ALA A 73 11.49 8.21 14.96
C ALA A 73 12.04 8.23 13.53
N THR A 74 12.64 7.12 13.08
CA THR A 74 13.11 6.96 11.69
C THR A 74 11.94 6.99 10.71
N LYS A 75 10.88 6.23 10.96
CA LYS A 75 9.68 6.20 10.10
C LYS A 75 8.99 7.57 10.04
N VAL A 76 8.91 8.30 11.15
CA VAL A 76 8.39 9.67 11.19
C VAL A 76 9.24 10.60 10.33
N PHE A 77 10.57 10.46 10.37
CA PHE A 77 11.47 11.24 9.52
C PHE A 77 11.25 10.92 8.04
N GLU A 78 11.24 9.63 7.67
CA GLU A 78 10.97 9.17 6.30
C GLU A 78 9.63 9.72 5.77
N THR A 79 8.58 9.71 6.60
CA THR A 79 7.25 10.22 6.25
C THR A 79 7.31 11.72 5.91
N LYS A 80 7.93 12.52 6.79
CA LYS A 80 8.07 13.97 6.57
C LYS A 80 8.89 14.30 5.34
N ASP A 81 9.99 13.58 5.12
CA ASP A 81 10.83 13.74 3.93
C ASP A 81 10.08 13.39 2.65
N ALA A 82 9.34 12.26 2.64
CA ALA A 82 8.55 11.84 1.49
C ALA A 82 7.48 12.88 1.11
N ILE A 83 6.75 13.41 2.10
CA ILE A 83 5.71 14.44 1.89
C ILE A 83 6.35 15.73 1.38
N GLN A 84 7.47 16.16 1.98
CA GLN A 84 8.19 17.35 1.52
C GLN A 84 8.68 17.22 0.08
N ASN A 85 8.98 16.00 -0.36
CA ASN A 85 9.36 15.69 -1.73
C ASN A 85 8.16 15.51 -2.68
N GLY A 86 6.92 15.58 -2.20
CA GLY A 86 5.70 15.58 -3.01
C GLY A 86 4.91 14.28 -3.02
N ALA A 87 5.16 13.36 -2.07
CA ALA A 87 4.25 12.25 -1.86
C ALA A 87 2.92 12.74 -1.29
N SER A 88 1.81 12.22 -1.79
CA SER A 88 0.45 12.48 -1.31
C SER A 88 -0.16 11.29 -0.56
N GLU A 89 0.47 10.13 -0.66
CA GLU A 89 0.05 8.90 0.03
C GLU A 89 1.27 8.15 0.58
N ILE A 90 1.15 7.61 1.77
CA ILE A 90 2.22 6.91 2.49
C ILE A 90 1.73 5.50 2.86
N ASP A 91 2.49 4.48 2.47
CA ASP A 91 2.28 3.09 2.87
C ASP A 91 3.36 2.72 3.91
N MET A 92 3.04 2.70 5.20
CA MET A 92 3.97 2.30 6.25
C MET A 92 3.90 0.80 6.54
N VAL A 93 5.01 0.19 6.94
CA VAL A 93 5.03 -1.17 7.50
C VAL A 93 5.13 -1.08 9.02
N ILE A 94 4.26 -1.81 9.73
CA ILE A 94 4.31 -1.91 11.21
C ILE A 94 5.54 -2.69 11.67
N ASN A 95 5.90 -2.54 12.95
CA ASN A 95 6.85 -3.47 13.58
C ASN A 95 6.13 -4.79 13.92
N ILE A 96 6.32 -5.79 13.08
CA ILE A 96 5.69 -7.12 13.24
C ILE A 96 6.16 -7.80 14.53
N GLY A 97 7.41 -7.59 14.94
CA GLY A 97 7.94 -8.11 16.20
C GLY A 97 7.13 -7.63 17.41
N ASP A 98 6.75 -6.36 17.45
CA ASP A 98 5.92 -5.81 18.52
C ASP A 98 4.50 -6.43 18.54
N VAL A 99 3.94 -6.75 17.36
CA VAL A 99 2.67 -7.51 17.28
C VAL A 99 2.83 -8.91 17.88
N LYS A 100 3.92 -9.62 17.54
CA LYS A 100 4.20 -10.97 18.07
C LYS A 100 4.42 -10.99 19.57
N ASP A 101 4.97 -9.91 20.10
CA ASP A 101 5.15 -9.71 21.55
C ASP A 101 3.87 -9.23 22.27
N GLY A 102 2.77 -9.02 21.53
CA GLY A 102 1.51 -8.51 22.08
C GLY A 102 1.54 -7.04 22.46
N ARG A 103 2.52 -6.27 21.99
CA ARG A 103 2.72 -4.85 22.31
C ARG A 103 1.90 -3.93 21.40
N PHE A 104 0.60 -4.19 21.34
CA PHE A 104 -0.32 -3.47 20.45
C PHE A 104 -0.42 -1.98 20.74
N ASP A 105 -0.24 -1.57 21.98
CA ASP A 105 -0.18 -0.17 22.41
C ASP A 105 1.01 0.59 21.77
N VAL A 106 2.15 -0.07 21.66
CA VAL A 106 3.34 0.49 20.98
C VAL A 106 3.11 0.63 19.49
N VAL A 107 2.49 -0.37 18.86
CA VAL A 107 2.14 -0.32 17.43
C VAL A 107 1.10 0.76 17.15
N GLU A 108 0.09 0.92 18.02
CA GLU A 108 -0.91 1.98 17.92
C GLU A 108 -0.26 3.37 18.00
N ASP A 109 0.65 3.57 18.96
CA ASP A 109 1.38 4.83 19.13
C ASP A 109 2.29 5.14 17.92
N GLU A 110 2.98 4.13 17.37
CA GLU A 110 3.77 4.27 16.13
C GLU A 110 2.90 4.75 14.97
N ILE A 111 1.77 4.07 14.72
CA ILE A 111 0.86 4.44 13.62
C ILE A 111 0.34 5.86 13.81
N ARG A 112 -0.05 6.23 15.03
CA ARG A 112 -0.55 7.58 15.35
C ARG A 112 0.51 8.66 15.08
N GLN A 113 1.76 8.45 15.52
CA GLN A 113 2.84 9.42 15.27
C GLN A 113 3.13 9.58 13.76
N ILE A 114 3.06 8.50 12.99
CA ILE A 114 3.25 8.55 11.54
C ILE A 114 2.05 9.21 10.87
N HIS A 115 0.82 8.93 11.31
CA HIS A 115 -0.40 9.60 10.82
C HIS A 115 -0.35 11.12 11.07
N GLU A 116 0.07 11.53 12.25
CA GLU A 116 0.31 12.96 12.56
C GLU A 116 1.37 13.56 11.62
N ALA A 117 2.45 12.80 11.33
CA ALA A 117 3.50 13.23 10.40
C ALA A 117 3.01 13.32 8.96
N CYS A 118 1.99 12.57 8.56
CA CYS A 118 1.33 12.66 7.25
C CYS A 118 0.63 14.01 7.03
N ASN A 119 0.32 14.76 8.09
CA ASN A 119 -0.21 16.12 8.00
C ASN A 119 -1.42 16.26 7.03
N GLY A 120 -2.36 15.32 7.12
CA GLY A 120 -3.58 15.30 6.29
C GLY A 120 -3.43 14.56 4.95
N HIS A 121 -2.26 13.99 4.65
CA HIS A 121 -2.09 13.06 3.54
C HIS A 121 -2.49 11.63 3.94
N ILE A 122 -2.85 10.80 2.96
CA ILE A 122 -3.34 9.44 3.18
C ILE A 122 -2.24 8.54 3.78
N LEU A 123 -2.54 7.89 4.90
CA LEU A 123 -1.74 6.83 5.50
C LEU A 123 -2.38 5.47 5.26
N LYS A 124 -1.60 4.50 4.74
CA LYS A 124 -2.00 3.10 4.61
C LYS A 124 -1.06 2.23 5.43
N VAL A 125 -1.60 1.44 6.33
CA VAL A 125 -0.85 0.65 7.30
C VAL A 125 -0.73 -0.79 6.83
N ILE A 126 0.48 -1.20 6.43
CA ILE A 126 0.79 -2.57 6.03
C ILE A 126 1.00 -3.41 7.29
N ILE A 127 0.14 -4.42 7.48
CA ILE A 127 0.22 -5.32 8.64
C ILE A 127 0.93 -6.65 8.33
N GLU A 128 1.24 -6.93 7.06
CA GLU A 128 1.90 -8.16 6.57
C GLU A 128 1.16 -9.42 7.01
N THR A 129 -0.06 -9.59 6.51
CA THR A 129 -0.98 -10.66 6.94
C THR A 129 -0.42 -12.06 6.85
N ALA A 130 0.53 -12.32 5.93
CA ALA A 130 1.19 -13.62 5.78
C ALA A 130 1.99 -14.06 7.02
N LEU A 131 2.34 -13.12 7.89
CA LEU A 131 3.12 -13.37 9.12
C LEU A 131 2.26 -13.31 10.39
N LEU A 132 0.96 -13.04 10.28
CA LEU A 132 0.04 -12.88 11.41
C LEU A 132 -0.96 -14.03 11.49
N THR A 133 -1.43 -14.32 12.71
CA THR A 133 -2.61 -15.17 12.92
C THR A 133 -3.90 -14.38 12.64
N GLU A 134 -5.04 -15.07 12.50
CA GLU A 134 -6.34 -14.39 12.32
C GLU A 134 -6.66 -13.48 13.51
N GLU A 135 -6.36 -13.90 14.75
CA GLU A 135 -6.55 -13.10 15.95
C GLU A 135 -5.70 -11.83 15.94
N GLU A 136 -4.43 -11.95 15.49
CA GLU A 136 -3.54 -10.79 15.34
C GLU A 136 -4.04 -9.85 14.24
N ILE A 137 -4.54 -10.36 13.10
CA ILE A 137 -5.15 -9.54 12.04
C ILE A 137 -6.37 -8.78 12.58
N ILE A 138 -7.27 -9.46 13.31
CA ILE A 138 -8.46 -8.83 13.92
C ILE A 138 -8.00 -7.73 14.89
N LYS A 139 -7.02 -8.02 15.73
CA LYS A 139 -6.48 -7.04 16.67
C LYS A 139 -5.85 -5.83 15.97
N MET A 140 -5.14 -6.06 14.88
CA MET A 140 -4.58 -4.97 14.08
C MET A 140 -5.65 -4.12 13.38
N CYS A 141 -6.80 -4.68 13.01
CA CYS A 141 -7.94 -3.89 12.54
C CYS A 141 -8.42 -2.88 13.60
N GLU A 142 -8.49 -3.31 14.88
CA GLU A 142 -8.84 -2.42 16.00
C GLU A 142 -7.76 -1.33 16.20
N VAL A 143 -6.48 -1.73 16.18
CA VAL A 143 -5.33 -0.83 16.38
C VAL A 143 -5.29 0.25 15.30
N VAL A 144 -5.37 -0.13 14.03
CA VAL A 144 -5.36 0.81 12.90
C VAL A 144 -6.55 1.76 12.96
N THR A 145 -7.72 1.24 13.34
CA THR A 145 -8.93 2.06 13.51
C THR A 145 -8.74 3.11 14.59
N LYS A 146 -8.23 2.74 15.76
CA LYS A 146 -7.98 3.66 16.88
C LYS A 146 -6.92 4.70 16.58
N ALA A 147 -5.89 4.30 15.84
CA ALA A 147 -4.80 5.19 15.42
C ALA A 147 -5.24 6.21 14.35
N GLY A 148 -6.39 6.00 13.69
CA GLY A 148 -7.01 6.96 12.77
C GLY A 148 -6.44 6.97 11.35
N ALA A 149 -5.69 5.95 10.94
CA ALA A 149 -5.21 5.85 9.56
C ALA A 149 -6.35 5.61 8.57
N GLU A 150 -6.21 6.06 7.33
CA GLU A 150 -7.25 5.92 6.30
C GLU A 150 -7.39 4.50 5.77
N PHE A 151 -6.28 3.75 5.73
CA PHE A 151 -6.29 2.39 5.20
C PHE A 151 -5.54 1.41 6.10
N ILE A 152 -6.05 0.18 6.14
CA ILE A 152 -5.27 -1.01 6.49
C ILE A 152 -4.91 -1.77 5.21
N LYS A 153 -3.65 -2.20 5.08
CA LYS A 153 -3.12 -2.89 3.89
C LYS A 153 -2.61 -4.27 4.26
N THR A 154 -2.87 -5.25 3.40
CA THR A 154 -2.49 -6.66 3.66
C THR A 154 -0.99 -6.88 3.71
N SER A 155 -0.24 -6.47 2.68
CA SER A 155 1.09 -7.05 2.40
C SER A 155 2.04 -6.05 1.77
N THR A 156 3.34 -6.27 1.98
CA THR A 156 4.41 -5.55 1.27
C THR A 156 4.60 -6.04 -0.16
N GLY A 157 4.34 -7.33 -0.42
CA GLY A 157 4.71 -8.03 -1.64
C GLY A 157 6.15 -8.60 -1.62
N PHE A 158 6.88 -8.42 -0.53
CA PHE A 158 8.27 -8.88 -0.34
C PHE A 158 8.40 -9.96 0.76
N SER A 159 7.27 -10.54 1.18
CA SER A 159 7.21 -11.62 2.17
C SER A 159 6.84 -12.95 1.52
N THR A 160 6.43 -13.92 2.32
CA THR A 160 6.13 -15.30 1.90
C THR A 160 4.85 -15.43 1.07
N ALA A 161 3.89 -14.50 1.25
CA ALA A 161 2.64 -14.46 0.48
C ALA A 161 2.11 -13.02 0.37
N GLY A 162 1.22 -12.78 -0.59
CA GLY A 162 0.47 -11.54 -0.77
C GLY A 162 -0.92 -11.60 -0.12
N ALA A 163 -1.84 -10.74 -0.62
CA ALA A 163 -3.23 -10.73 -0.20
C ALA A 163 -3.93 -12.07 -0.49
N THR A 164 -4.80 -12.48 0.43
CA THR A 164 -5.75 -13.57 0.20
C THR A 164 -7.18 -13.05 0.31
N PHE A 165 -8.12 -13.74 -0.31
CA PHE A 165 -9.54 -13.38 -0.26
C PHE A 165 -10.08 -13.43 1.16
N GLU A 166 -9.66 -14.43 1.93
CA GLU A 166 -10.03 -14.65 3.32
C GLU A 166 -9.56 -13.49 4.20
N HIS A 167 -8.29 -13.08 4.07
CA HIS A 167 -7.73 -11.98 4.87
C HIS A 167 -8.41 -10.64 4.53
N VAL A 168 -8.69 -10.35 3.27
CA VAL A 168 -9.39 -9.11 2.88
C VAL A 168 -10.81 -9.10 3.44
N ALA A 169 -11.55 -10.21 3.34
CA ALA A 169 -12.88 -10.33 3.92
C ALA A 169 -12.86 -10.19 5.45
N LEU A 170 -11.87 -10.82 6.11
CA LEU A 170 -11.64 -10.72 7.55
C LEU A 170 -11.37 -9.27 7.97
N MET A 171 -10.45 -8.60 7.31
CA MET A 171 -10.12 -7.20 7.59
C MET A 171 -11.33 -6.30 7.38
N LYS A 172 -12.06 -6.45 6.26
CA LYS A 172 -13.27 -5.64 5.99
C LYS A 172 -14.34 -5.78 7.04
N LYS A 173 -14.47 -6.98 7.62
CA LYS A 173 -15.44 -7.28 8.69
C LYS A 173 -15.07 -6.60 10.02
N HIS A 174 -13.78 -6.41 10.30
CA HIS A 174 -13.30 -6.03 11.63
C HIS A 174 -12.71 -4.60 11.71
N VAL A 175 -12.47 -3.93 10.59
CA VAL A 175 -12.10 -2.50 10.63
C VAL A 175 -13.28 -1.63 11.06
N GLY A 176 -12.98 -0.53 11.74
CA GLY A 176 -13.99 0.45 12.14
C GLY A 176 -14.56 1.25 10.97
N GLU A 177 -15.59 2.01 11.26
CA GLU A 177 -16.22 2.90 10.29
C GLU A 177 -15.20 3.92 9.74
N GLY A 178 -15.23 4.13 8.44
CA GLY A 178 -14.32 5.06 7.75
C GLY A 178 -12.96 4.48 7.34
N ILE A 179 -12.56 3.31 7.88
CA ILE A 179 -11.29 2.68 7.49
C ILE A 179 -11.49 1.82 6.24
N LEU A 180 -10.61 2.05 5.26
CA LEU A 180 -10.62 1.35 3.98
C LEU A 180 -9.61 0.19 3.98
N VAL A 181 -9.82 -0.80 3.11
CA VAL A 181 -8.93 -1.95 2.96
C VAL A 181 -8.18 -1.86 1.63
N LYS A 182 -6.85 -2.02 1.67
CA LYS A 182 -6.00 -2.20 0.50
C LYS A 182 -5.49 -3.62 0.42
N ALA A 183 -5.79 -4.32 -0.67
CA ALA A 183 -5.18 -5.60 -1.02
C ALA A 183 -3.90 -5.37 -1.83
N ALA A 184 -2.81 -6.06 -1.51
CA ALA A 184 -1.54 -5.94 -2.24
C ALA A 184 -0.80 -7.26 -2.31
N GLY A 185 -0.12 -7.50 -3.44
CA GLY A 185 0.55 -8.78 -3.74
C GLY A 185 -0.44 -9.89 -4.11
N GLY A 186 -0.07 -10.75 -5.05
CA GLY A 186 -0.90 -11.89 -5.46
C GLY A 186 -2.08 -11.56 -6.38
N ILE A 187 -2.29 -10.29 -6.77
CA ILE A 187 -3.36 -9.88 -7.69
C ILE A 187 -2.87 -10.10 -9.12
N SER A 188 -3.27 -11.21 -9.75
CA SER A 188 -2.68 -11.69 -10.99
C SER A 188 -3.59 -11.63 -12.23
N SER A 189 -4.88 -11.40 -12.04
CA SER A 189 -5.89 -11.32 -13.10
C SER A 189 -6.93 -10.23 -12.84
N ILE A 190 -7.74 -9.93 -13.84
CA ILE A 190 -8.90 -9.02 -13.69
C ILE A 190 -9.92 -9.64 -12.73
N GLU A 191 -10.13 -10.94 -12.81
CA GLU A 191 -11.03 -11.72 -11.96
C GLU A 191 -10.59 -11.64 -10.48
N ASP A 192 -9.27 -11.73 -10.20
CA ASP A 192 -8.74 -11.53 -8.84
C ASP A 192 -9.07 -10.12 -8.35
N ALA A 193 -8.81 -9.11 -9.19
CA ALA A 193 -9.08 -7.71 -8.85
C ALA A 193 -10.56 -7.47 -8.51
N GLU A 194 -11.47 -7.96 -9.36
CA GLU A 194 -12.92 -7.89 -9.11
C GLU A 194 -13.28 -8.57 -7.81
N LYS A 195 -12.73 -9.77 -7.55
CA LYS A 195 -13.02 -10.53 -6.34
C LYS A 195 -12.54 -9.82 -5.07
N PHE A 196 -11.34 -9.23 -5.07
CA PHE A 196 -10.87 -8.42 -3.95
C PHE A 196 -11.77 -7.20 -3.68
N ILE A 197 -12.24 -6.52 -4.73
CA ILE A 197 -13.15 -5.39 -4.60
C ILE A 197 -14.51 -5.84 -4.04
N GLU A 198 -15.08 -6.93 -4.53
CA GLU A 198 -16.32 -7.52 -4.01
C GLU A 198 -16.22 -7.85 -2.51
N LEU A 199 -15.05 -8.32 -2.07
CA LEU A 199 -14.78 -8.65 -0.67
C LEU A 199 -14.48 -7.43 0.22
N GLY A 200 -14.48 -6.23 -0.37
CA GLY A 200 -14.39 -4.97 0.35
C GLY A 200 -13.06 -4.24 0.25
N ALA A 201 -12.15 -4.68 -0.63
CA ALA A 201 -10.98 -3.86 -0.94
C ALA A 201 -11.39 -2.60 -1.71
N SER A 202 -10.94 -1.45 -1.25
CA SER A 202 -11.16 -0.16 -1.90
C SER A 202 -9.93 0.31 -2.70
N ARG A 203 -8.81 -0.40 -2.56
CA ARG A 203 -7.54 -0.13 -3.22
C ARG A 203 -6.80 -1.42 -3.52
N LEU A 204 -6.10 -1.48 -4.63
CA LEU A 204 -5.34 -2.64 -5.10
C LEU A 204 -3.89 -2.24 -5.39
N GLY A 205 -2.93 -2.84 -4.67
CA GLY A 205 -1.49 -2.64 -4.93
C GLY A 205 -0.99 -3.68 -5.93
N THR A 206 -0.82 -3.30 -7.18
CA THR A 206 -0.39 -4.22 -8.25
C THR A 206 0.20 -3.47 -9.45
N SER A 207 1.12 -4.11 -10.17
CA SER A 207 1.55 -3.66 -11.50
C SER A 207 0.91 -4.47 -12.65
N ARG A 208 0.30 -5.62 -12.32
CA ARG A 208 -0.14 -6.59 -13.32
C ARG A 208 -1.40 -6.17 -14.06
N ILE A 209 -2.35 -5.55 -13.38
CA ILE A 209 -3.63 -5.15 -13.99
C ILE A 209 -3.40 -4.20 -15.17
N VAL A 210 -2.55 -3.18 -15.02
CA VAL A 210 -2.21 -2.27 -16.13
C VAL A 210 -1.52 -3.02 -17.27
N LYS A 211 -0.60 -3.95 -16.97
CA LYS A 211 0.07 -4.79 -17.98
C LYS A 211 -0.93 -5.66 -18.76
N ILE A 212 -1.92 -6.26 -18.10
CA ILE A 212 -2.97 -7.05 -18.74
C ILE A 212 -3.78 -6.16 -19.69
N VAL A 213 -4.19 -4.98 -19.25
CA VAL A 213 -4.94 -4.04 -20.08
C VAL A 213 -4.12 -3.55 -21.28
N LYS A 214 -2.80 -3.45 -21.15
CA LYS A 214 -1.87 -3.19 -22.27
C LYS A 214 -1.67 -4.38 -23.22
N ASN A 215 -2.30 -5.55 -22.98
CA ASN A 215 -2.07 -6.82 -23.68
C ASN A 215 -0.60 -7.29 -23.62
N GLN A 216 0.07 -7.05 -22.52
CA GLN A 216 1.41 -7.53 -22.26
C GLN A 216 1.37 -8.89 -21.55
N SER A 217 2.28 -9.80 -21.90
CA SER A 217 2.48 -11.03 -21.14
C SER A 217 2.95 -10.70 -19.73
N VAL A 218 2.33 -11.32 -18.74
CA VAL A 218 2.73 -11.19 -17.34
C VAL A 218 3.59 -12.38 -16.98
N GLU A 219 4.88 -12.17 -16.71
CA GLU A 219 5.76 -13.22 -16.22
C GLU A 219 5.39 -13.59 -14.78
N GLU A 220 5.37 -14.90 -14.48
CA GLU A 220 5.18 -15.37 -13.10
C GLU A 220 6.30 -14.82 -12.19
N GLY A 221 5.94 -14.30 -11.04
CA GLY A 221 6.88 -13.75 -10.07
C GLY A 221 7.22 -12.26 -10.21
N THR A 222 6.71 -11.56 -11.22
CA THR A 222 6.89 -10.12 -11.33
C THR A 222 5.87 -9.39 -10.45
N TYR A 223 6.37 -8.60 -9.51
CA TYR A 223 5.56 -7.77 -8.60
C TYR A 223 5.02 -6.53 -9.32
#